data_ed8c1bc75cc7308ad6f4bd35375f10cf
#
_entry.id   ed8c1bc75cc7308ad6f4bd35375f10cf
#
_cell.length_a   1.000
_cell.length_b   1.000
_cell.length_c   1.000
_cell.angle_alpha   90.00
_cell.angle_beta   90.00
_cell.angle_gamma   90.00
#
_symmetry.space_group_name_H-M   'P 1'
#
loop_
_entity.id
_entity.type
_entity.pdbx_description
1 polymer ?
#
loop_
_entity_poly.entity_id
_entity_poly.type
_entity_poly.pdbx_seq_one_letter_code
_entity_poly.pdbx_strand_id
1 'polypeptide(L)'
;MVAVAALLAGCTTRTSPEMHARHYVLQGMESHDANLRVDKAGSIAALLPAFTSVYNQGKTDKAQGRDVAWAERQAKAYRADAGGMQTTSEFANHRGQFLDDNSSPREKWMLGDDLAQTYLDGFYGR
;
A
#
# COMPACT_ATOMS: atom_id res chain seq x y z
N MET A 1 -20.83 7.86 -45.48
CA MET A 1 -19.81 7.31 -44.55
C MET A 1 -20.00 7.95 -43.20
N VAL A 2 -20.54 7.23 -42.26
CA VAL A 2 -20.73 7.69 -40.89
C VAL A 2 -19.56 7.17 -40.07
N ALA A 3 -18.65 8.07 -39.63
CA ALA A 3 -17.58 7.73 -38.74
C ALA A 3 -18.16 7.63 -37.31
N VAL A 4 -18.26 6.40 -36.79
CA VAL A 4 -18.59 6.14 -35.41
C VAL A 4 -17.33 6.38 -34.59
N ALA A 5 -17.22 7.55 -33.98
CA ALA A 5 -16.21 7.82 -32.96
C ALA A 5 -16.59 7.02 -31.71
N ALA A 6 -15.93 5.89 -31.50
CA ALA A 6 -16.01 5.15 -30.24
C ALA A 6 -15.35 6.00 -29.15
N LEU A 7 -16.14 6.66 -28.33
CA LEU A 7 -15.72 7.26 -27.08
C LEU A 7 -15.30 6.10 -26.15
N LEU A 8 -14.03 5.76 -26.16
CA LEU A 8 -13.40 4.98 -25.11
C LEU A 8 -13.43 5.84 -23.84
N ALA A 9 -14.51 5.73 -23.08
CA ALA A 9 -14.52 6.16 -21.70
C ALA A 9 -13.50 5.29 -20.98
N GLY A 10 -12.26 5.76 -20.93
CA GLY A 10 -11.21 5.13 -20.17
C GLY A 10 -11.58 5.16 -18.70
N CYS A 11 -12.16 4.08 -18.19
CA CYS A 11 -12.15 3.82 -16.77
C CYS A 11 -10.67 3.77 -16.37
N THR A 12 -10.18 4.84 -15.76
CA THR A 12 -8.86 4.82 -15.13
C THR A 12 -8.94 3.86 -13.95
N THR A 13 -8.65 2.60 -14.22
CA THR A 13 -8.52 1.59 -13.17
C THR A 13 -7.34 1.98 -12.30
N ARG A 14 -7.59 2.20 -11.01
CA ARG A 14 -6.51 2.47 -10.06
C ARG A 14 -5.58 1.27 -10.00
N THR A 15 -4.29 1.55 -9.86
CA THR A 15 -3.29 0.50 -9.66
C THR A 15 -3.45 -0.15 -8.27
N SER A 16 -2.97 -1.39 -8.11
CA SER A 16 -3.01 -2.07 -6.82
C SER A 16 -2.36 -1.24 -5.69
N PRO A 17 -1.16 -0.66 -5.86
CA PRO A 17 -0.57 0.23 -4.85
C PRO A 17 -1.48 1.40 -4.47
N GLU A 18 -2.13 2.03 -5.43
CA GLU A 18 -3.07 3.13 -5.15
C GLU A 18 -4.30 2.68 -4.38
N MET A 19 -4.85 1.53 -4.74
CA MET A 19 -6.02 0.98 -4.05
C MET A 19 -5.73 0.68 -2.59
N HIS A 20 -4.60 0.03 -2.31
CA HIS A 20 -4.23 -0.35 -0.96
C HIS A 20 -3.77 0.84 -0.11
N ALA A 21 -2.98 1.75 -0.66
CA ALA A 21 -2.61 2.99 0.03
C ALA A 21 -3.85 3.81 0.40
N ARG A 22 -4.79 3.92 -0.54
CA ARG A 22 -6.06 4.60 -0.31
C ARG A 22 -6.92 3.89 0.74
N HIS A 23 -7.02 2.58 0.68
CA HIS A 23 -7.76 1.79 1.66
C HIS A 23 -7.22 2.02 3.08
N TYR A 24 -5.90 1.93 3.25
CA TYR A 24 -5.28 2.19 4.55
C TYR A 24 -5.55 3.61 5.07
N VAL A 25 -5.36 4.63 4.23
CA VAL A 25 -5.57 6.02 4.66
C VAL A 25 -7.03 6.29 5.01
N LEU A 26 -7.97 5.78 4.23
CA LEU A 26 -9.39 6.07 4.42
C LEU A 26 -10.04 5.23 5.51
N GLN A 27 -9.57 4.02 5.74
CA GLN A 27 -10.20 3.04 6.65
C GLN A 27 -9.36 2.74 7.89
N GLY A 28 -8.03 2.83 7.77
CA GLY A 28 -7.09 2.45 8.83
C GLY A 28 -6.64 3.61 9.69
N MET A 29 -6.28 4.72 9.09
CA MET A 29 -5.76 5.88 9.83
C MET A 29 -6.87 6.50 10.68
N GLU A 30 -6.65 6.46 11.97
CA GLU A 30 -7.52 7.11 12.94
C GLU A 30 -6.93 8.50 13.26
N SER A 31 -7.75 9.53 13.09
CA SER A 31 -7.38 10.88 13.55
C SER A 31 -7.71 10.98 15.04
N HIS A 32 -6.70 11.00 15.87
CA HIS A 32 -6.88 11.20 17.31
C HIS A 32 -7.02 12.67 17.71
N ASP A 33 -6.75 13.58 16.77
CA ASP A 33 -6.87 15.02 17.01
C ASP A 33 -7.96 15.64 16.14
N ALA A 34 -9.05 16.04 16.78
CA ALA A 34 -10.18 16.71 16.12
C ALA A 34 -9.81 18.06 15.47
N ASN A 35 -8.67 18.64 15.84
CA ASN A 35 -8.18 19.91 15.31
C ASN A 35 -7.24 19.73 14.10
N LEU A 36 -6.75 18.52 13.85
CA LEU A 36 -5.95 18.21 12.68
C LEU A 36 -6.86 17.95 11.47
N ARG A 37 -6.84 18.87 10.52
CA ARG A 37 -7.33 18.58 9.18
C ARG A 37 -6.40 17.57 8.55
N VAL A 38 -6.80 16.30 8.59
CA VAL A 38 -6.05 15.23 7.92
C VAL A 38 -6.18 15.43 6.43
N ASP A 39 -5.10 15.82 5.77
CA ASP A 39 -4.99 15.79 4.31
C ASP A 39 -4.86 14.35 3.84
N LYS A 40 -6.00 13.68 3.62
CA LYS A 40 -6.03 12.29 3.18
C LYS A 40 -5.41 12.10 1.80
N ALA A 41 -5.63 13.05 0.89
CA ALA A 41 -5.03 13.00 -0.44
C ALA A 41 -3.50 13.11 -0.38
N GLY A 42 -2.97 14.02 0.42
CA GLY A 42 -1.54 14.13 0.68
C GLY A 42 -0.96 12.90 1.36
N SER A 43 -1.70 12.30 2.30
CA SER A 43 -1.28 11.06 2.96
C SER A 43 -1.21 9.89 1.97
N ILE A 44 -2.19 9.75 1.09
CA ILE A 44 -2.17 8.71 0.03
C ILE A 44 -0.97 8.92 -0.89
N ALA A 45 -0.75 10.14 -1.38
CA ALA A 45 0.38 10.46 -2.25
C ALA A 45 1.74 10.17 -1.57
N ALA A 46 1.83 10.43 -0.27
CA ALA A 46 3.03 10.17 0.52
C ALA A 46 3.32 8.67 0.72
N LEU A 47 2.28 7.84 0.85
CA LEU A 47 2.41 6.39 1.03
C LEU A 47 2.63 5.64 -0.28
N LEU A 48 2.19 6.20 -1.39
CA LEU A 48 2.20 5.52 -2.69
C LEU A 48 3.59 4.99 -3.10
N PRO A 49 4.72 5.68 -2.90
CA PRO A 49 6.04 5.13 -3.23
C PRO A 49 6.36 3.85 -2.47
N ALA A 50 6.00 3.74 -1.19
CA ALA A 50 6.23 2.54 -0.39
C ALA A 50 5.38 1.36 -0.90
N PHE A 51 4.10 1.60 -1.16
CA PHE A 51 3.22 0.58 -1.73
C PHE A 51 3.67 0.14 -3.12
N THR A 52 4.12 1.07 -3.96
CA THR A 52 4.68 0.76 -5.28
C THR A 52 5.94 -0.11 -5.18
N SER A 53 6.82 0.20 -4.24
CA SER A 53 8.03 -0.60 -3.98
C SER A 53 7.68 -2.03 -3.56
N VAL A 54 6.71 -2.19 -2.69
CA VAL A 54 6.23 -3.50 -2.23
C VAL A 54 5.61 -4.31 -3.38
N TYR A 55 4.80 -3.66 -4.23
CA TYR A 55 4.24 -4.27 -5.43
C TYR A 55 5.34 -4.76 -6.38
N ASN A 56 6.32 -3.92 -6.63
CA ASN A 56 7.44 -4.25 -7.51
C ASN A 56 8.30 -5.38 -6.94
N GLN A 57 8.43 -5.47 -5.62
CA GLN A 57 9.10 -6.60 -4.97
C GLN A 57 8.37 -7.92 -5.26
N GLY A 58 7.04 -7.92 -5.18
CA GLY A 58 6.22 -9.08 -5.55
C GLY A 58 6.46 -9.51 -7.01
N LYS A 59 6.46 -8.55 -7.93
CA LYS A 59 6.76 -8.80 -9.35
C LYS A 59 8.16 -9.38 -9.55
N THR A 60 9.14 -8.84 -8.85
CA THR A 60 10.54 -9.29 -8.93
C THR A 60 10.67 -10.72 -8.40
N ASP A 61 10.08 -11.03 -7.27
CA ASP A 61 10.12 -12.37 -6.68
C ASP A 61 9.49 -13.41 -7.62
N LYS A 62 8.38 -13.06 -8.25
CA LYS A 62 7.76 -13.92 -9.27
C LYS A 62 8.68 -14.13 -10.48
N ALA A 63 9.29 -13.07 -10.99
CA ALA A 63 10.23 -13.13 -12.11
C ALA A 63 11.48 -13.96 -11.80
N GLN A 64 11.91 -13.99 -10.54
CA GLN A 64 13.02 -14.81 -10.04
C GLN A 64 12.64 -16.28 -9.82
N GLY A 65 11.41 -16.68 -10.11
CA GLY A 65 10.95 -18.05 -9.96
C GLY A 65 10.62 -18.46 -8.53
N ARG A 66 10.42 -17.48 -7.62
CA ARG A 66 9.95 -17.80 -6.27
C ARG A 66 8.57 -18.43 -6.32
N ASP A 67 8.32 -19.40 -5.45
CA ASP A 67 7.07 -20.13 -5.39
C ASP A 67 6.00 -19.48 -4.51
N VAL A 68 4.79 -20.02 -4.52
CA VAL A 68 3.68 -19.53 -3.71
C VAL A 68 4.00 -19.58 -2.21
N ALA A 69 4.70 -20.62 -1.76
CA ALA A 69 5.11 -20.73 -0.35
C ALA A 69 6.05 -19.58 0.07
N TRP A 70 6.94 -19.16 -0.83
CA TRP A 70 7.76 -17.97 -0.61
C TRP A 70 6.87 -16.71 -0.48
N ALA A 71 5.94 -16.52 -1.41
CA ALA A 71 5.05 -15.36 -1.41
C ALA A 71 4.20 -15.27 -0.13
N GLU A 72 3.69 -16.40 0.34
CA GLU A 72 2.93 -16.46 1.59
C GLU A 72 3.79 -16.11 2.82
N ARG A 73 5.05 -16.54 2.84
CA ARG A 73 5.98 -16.14 3.91
C ARG A 73 6.27 -14.65 3.90
N GLN A 74 6.44 -14.05 2.72
CA GLN A 74 6.64 -12.60 2.58
C GLN A 74 5.40 -11.82 3.04
N ALA A 75 4.22 -12.22 2.61
CA ALA A 75 2.97 -11.62 3.04
C ALA A 75 2.79 -11.68 4.57
N LYS A 76 3.12 -12.83 5.17
CA LYS A 76 3.10 -13.00 6.62
C LYS A 76 4.09 -12.07 7.32
N ALA A 77 5.29 -11.89 6.77
CA ALA A 77 6.29 -10.96 7.29
C ALA A 77 5.81 -9.51 7.26
N TYR A 78 5.20 -9.06 6.16
CA TYR A 78 4.61 -7.72 6.09
C TYR A 78 3.55 -7.49 7.18
N ARG A 79 2.70 -8.47 7.43
CA ARG A 79 1.69 -8.39 8.50
C ARG A 79 2.31 -8.35 9.89
N ALA A 80 3.37 -9.12 10.13
CA ALA A 80 4.05 -9.16 11.41
C ALA A 80 4.89 -7.91 11.69
N ASP A 81 5.55 -7.38 10.65
CA ASP A 81 6.54 -6.32 10.77
C ASP A 81 5.95 -4.92 10.55
N ALA A 82 4.64 -4.80 10.38
CA ALA A 82 4.00 -3.50 10.19
C ALA A 82 4.35 -2.49 11.30
N GLY A 83 4.57 -2.96 12.52
CA GLY A 83 5.08 -2.15 13.62
C GLY A 83 6.58 -1.85 13.54
N GLY A 84 7.35 -2.66 12.83
CA GLY A 84 8.79 -2.51 12.65
C GLY A 84 9.20 -1.68 11.43
N MET A 85 8.27 -1.37 10.55
CA MET A 85 8.56 -0.55 9.36
C MET A 85 9.06 0.86 9.65
N GLN A 86 8.95 1.29 10.88
CA GLN A 86 9.46 2.59 11.34
C GLN A 86 10.99 2.70 11.28
N THR A 87 11.70 1.58 11.17
CA THR A 87 13.13 1.55 11.44
C THR A 87 14.01 1.37 10.22
N THR A 88 13.48 1.05 9.03
CA THR A 88 14.32 0.51 7.96
C THR A 88 14.18 1.15 6.59
N SER A 89 13.31 2.13 6.38
CA SER A 89 13.17 2.77 5.08
C SER A 89 13.27 4.29 5.15
N GLU A 90 13.79 4.90 4.09
CA GLU A 90 13.73 6.36 3.90
C GLU A 90 12.32 6.91 4.07
N PHE A 91 11.34 6.10 3.77
CA PHE A 91 9.94 6.40 3.99
C PHE A 91 9.63 6.60 5.49
N ALA A 92 10.12 5.72 6.36
CA ALA A 92 9.94 5.87 7.80
C ALA A 92 10.63 7.12 8.35
N ASN A 93 11.81 7.47 7.81
CA ASN A 93 12.55 8.66 8.24
C ASN A 93 11.87 9.97 7.83
N HIS A 94 11.21 10.02 6.69
CA HIS A 94 10.49 11.20 6.23
C HIS A 94 9.07 11.30 6.80
N ARG A 95 8.53 10.23 7.31
CA ARG A 95 7.14 10.10 7.74
C ARG A 95 6.98 9.40 9.09
N GLY A 96 8.04 9.32 9.88
CA GLY A 96 8.02 8.74 11.22
C GLY A 96 6.91 9.29 12.11
N GLN A 97 6.44 10.50 11.83
CA GLN A 97 5.30 11.11 12.52
C GLN A 97 3.95 10.45 12.19
N PHE A 98 3.83 9.77 11.04
CA PHE A 98 2.60 9.04 10.68
C PHE A 98 2.52 7.63 11.25
N LEU A 99 3.67 7.08 11.57
CA LEU A 99 3.81 5.76 12.17
C LEU A 99 4.29 5.87 13.62
N ASP A 100 4.03 7.01 14.23
CA ASP A 100 4.35 7.28 15.62
C ASP A 100 3.85 6.15 16.53
N ASP A 101 4.49 5.96 17.66
CA ASP A 101 4.13 4.98 18.70
C ASP A 101 2.67 5.06 19.16
N ASN A 102 1.99 6.14 18.77
CA ASN A 102 0.56 6.36 19.01
C ASN A 102 -0.37 5.63 18.02
N SER A 103 0.15 4.96 16.98
CA SER A 103 -0.68 4.18 16.07
C SER A 103 -1.36 3.04 16.83
N SER A 104 -2.68 2.92 16.66
CA SER A 104 -3.43 1.84 17.31
C SER A 104 -3.02 0.46 16.75
N PRO A 105 -3.23 -0.62 17.51
CA PRO A 105 -3.02 -1.98 17.00
C PRO A 105 -3.80 -2.25 15.72
N ARG A 106 -5.00 -1.67 15.58
CA ARG A 106 -5.83 -1.78 14.39
C ARG A 106 -5.17 -1.11 13.18
N GLU A 107 -4.63 0.10 13.33
CA GLU A 107 -3.92 0.80 12.25
C GLU A 107 -2.69 0.02 11.80
N LYS A 108 -1.91 -0.48 12.74
CA LYS A 108 -0.72 -1.30 12.44
C LYS A 108 -1.10 -2.58 11.70
N TRP A 109 -2.15 -3.25 12.14
CA TRP A 109 -2.65 -4.45 11.47
C TRP A 109 -3.12 -4.15 10.05
N MET A 110 -3.88 -3.08 9.85
CA MET A 110 -4.38 -2.71 8.53
C MET A 110 -3.25 -2.31 7.58
N LEU A 111 -2.25 -1.57 8.06
CA LEU A 111 -1.08 -1.25 7.25
C LEU A 111 -0.34 -2.51 6.81
N GLY A 112 -0.10 -3.42 7.72
CA GLY A 112 0.57 -4.69 7.42
C GLY A 112 -0.22 -5.55 6.43
N ASP A 113 -1.53 -5.62 6.60
CA ASP A 113 -2.40 -6.38 5.69
C ASP A 113 -2.46 -5.75 4.29
N ASP A 114 -2.62 -4.43 4.20
CA ASP A 114 -2.62 -3.72 2.91
C ASP A 114 -1.27 -3.85 2.18
N LEU A 115 -0.16 -3.81 2.90
CA LEU A 115 1.16 -4.07 2.31
C LEU A 115 1.31 -5.51 1.84
N ALA A 116 0.85 -6.48 2.64
CA ALA A 116 0.86 -7.89 2.26
C ALA A 116 0.02 -8.15 1.01
N GLN A 117 -1.17 -7.59 0.91
CA GLN A 117 -2.02 -7.69 -0.27
C GLN A 117 -1.36 -7.04 -1.49
N THR A 118 -0.75 -5.88 -1.32
CA THR A 118 -0.03 -5.19 -2.40
C THR A 118 1.12 -6.05 -2.94
N TYR A 119 1.88 -6.68 -2.05
CA TYR A 119 2.94 -7.62 -2.43
C TYR A 119 2.38 -8.81 -3.23
N LEU A 120 1.31 -9.43 -2.72
CA LEU A 120 0.67 -10.57 -3.38
C LEU A 120 0.10 -10.19 -4.75
N ASP A 121 -0.47 -8.99 -4.88
CA ASP A 121 -0.95 -8.49 -6.15
C ASP A 121 0.19 -8.34 -7.17
N GLY A 122 1.33 -7.82 -6.74
CA GLY A 122 2.54 -7.77 -7.57
C GLY A 122 3.04 -9.16 -7.97
N PHE A 123 3.05 -10.10 -7.03
CA PHE A 123 3.47 -11.48 -7.27
C PHE A 123 2.53 -12.20 -8.26
N TYR A 124 1.23 -12.02 -8.13
CA TYR A 124 0.23 -12.66 -9.01
C TYR A 124 -0.10 -11.86 -10.27
N GLY A 125 0.42 -10.64 -10.43
CA GLY A 125 0.17 -9.78 -11.59
C GLY A 125 -1.24 -9.19 -11.62
N ARG A 126 -1.74 -8.82 -10.45
CA ARG A 126 -3.07 -8.20 -10.28
C ARG A 126 -2.99 -6.71 -10.05
#